data_cd4114a47263f738fd84d0002513e020
#
_entry.id   cd4114a47263f738fd84d0002513e020
#
_cell.length_a   1.000
_cell.length_b   1.000
_cell.length_c   1.000
_cell.angle_alpha   90.00
_cell.angle_beta   90.00
_cell.angle_gamma   90.00
#
_symmetry.space_group_name_H-M   'P 1'
#
loop_
_entity.id
_entity.type
_entity.pdbx_description
1 polymer ?
#
loop_
_entity_poly.entity_id
_entity_poly.type
_entity_poly.pdbx_seq_one_letter_code
_entity_poly.pdbx_strand_id
1 'polypeptide(L)'
;MLRALFQKTGNAVYISHLDLMRLFQRAFKRAGLPLTHTQGFNPRPSVSIALPLSLGVESQCELLDFELETDTFSNEDICTRLNQALVEGVHVLSVYAGGGKIKNLAYLDCAVLLEYDAGVPQNAAEQIEALFSREDVTVEKKGKKGVVEQNIIPMIRKFSATPVSGNVLKLEARVCCQNPSLNPMLLGAAVNQYLPDLAPDFIRYSRVEIYDTNETIFR
;
A
#
# COMPACT_ATOMS: atom_id res chain seq x y z
N MET A 1 15.55 14.96 9.10
CA MET A 1 14.82 14.04 8.17
C MET A 1 13.38 14.51 8.04
N LEU A 2 12.91 14.66 6.82
CA LEU A 2 11.55 15.02 6.45
C LEU A 2 10.81 13.80 5.96
N ARG A 3 9.49 13.80 6.05
CA ARG A 3 8.60 12.77 5.51
C ARG A 3 7.55 13.40 4.62
N ALA A 4 7.34 12.82 3.45
CA ALA A 4 6.23 13.12 2.58
C ALA A 4 5.17 12.01 2.67
N LEU A 5 3.92 12.40 2.89
CA LEU A 5 2.75 11.56 2.64
C LEU A 5 2.38 11.74 1.17
N PHE A 6 2.24 10.63 0.43
CA PHE A 6 1.88 10.70 -0.98
C PHE A 6 0.89 9.59 -1.38
N GLN A 7 0.21 9.81 -2.48
CA GLN A 7 -0.67 8.82 -3.11
C GLN A 7 -0.05 8.27 -4.39
N LYS A 8 -0.45 7.04 -4.73
CA LYS A 8 -0.12 6.33 -5.97
C LYS A 8 -1.40 5.71 -6.53
N THR A 9 -1.94 6.27 -7.61
CA THR A 9 -3.26 5.94 -8.14
C THR A 9 -3.26 5.87 -9.66
N GLY A 10 -4.35 5.41 -10.25
CA GLY A 10 -4.52 5.32 -11.69
C GLY A 10 -3.42 4.51 -12.37
N ASN A 11 -2.93 4.96 -13.52
CA ASN A 11 -1.87 4.25 -14.25
C ASN A 11 -0.54 4.15 -13.51
N ALA A 12 -0.29 4.98 -12.50
CA ALA A 12 0.92 4.90 -11.68
C ALA A 12 1.00 3.61 -10.85
N VAL A 13 -0.09 2.87 -10.65
CA VAL A 13 -0.09 1.59 -9.92
C VAL A 13 0.87 0.57 -10.55
N TYR A 14 1.14 0.68 -11.86
CA TYR A 14 2.05 -0.19 -12.60
C TYR A 14 3.53 0.24 -12.53
N ILE A 15 3.85 1.34 -11.83
CA ILE A 15 5.24 1.74 -11.57
C ILE A 15 5.80 0.83 -10.46
N SER A 16 6.91 0.13 -10.74
CA SER A 16 7.57 -0.72 -9.75
C SER A 16 8.17 0.11 -8.60
N HIS A 17 8.42 -0.52 -7.45
CA HIS A 17 9.07 0.16 -6.32
C HIS A 17 10.41 0.81 -6.71
N LEU A 18 11.25 0.12 -7.46
CA LEU A 18 12.54 0.65 -7.90
C LEU A 18 12.39 1.84 -8.84
N ASP A 19 11.42 1.78 -9.76
CA ASP A 19 11.16 2.88 -10.68
C ASP A 19 10.50 4.06 -9.99
N LEU A 20 9.65 3.82 -8.99
CA LEU A 20 9.09 4.87 -8.13
C LEU A 20 10.19 5.60 -7.35
N MET A 21 11.15 4.87 -6.80
CA MET A 21 12.34 5.46 -6.16
C MET A 21 13.14 6.33 -7.14
N ARG A 22 13.39 5.85 -8.35
CA ARG A 22 14.07 6.62 -9.40
C ARG A 22 13.26 7.85 -9.83
N LEU A 23 11.94 7.71 -9.89
CA LEU A 23 11.03 8.80 -10.23
C LEU A 23 11.15 9.92 -9.20
N PHE A 24 11.10 9.61 -7.89
CA PHE A 24 11.28 10.60 -6.84
C PHE A 24 12.67 11.25 -6.89
N GLN A 25 13.75 10.48 -7.03
CA GLN A 25 15.10 11.05 -7.15
C GLN A 25 15.21 12.05 -8.32
N ARG A 26 14.58 11.74 -9.45
CA ARG A 26 14.52 12.66 -10.60
C ARG A 26 13.61 13.87 -10.34
N ALA A 27 12.50 13.66 -9.62
CA ALA A 27 11.58 14.73 -9.24
C ALA A 27 12.26 15.75 -8.31
N PHE A 28 12.97 15.30 -7.28
CA PHE A 28 13.77 16.16 -6.41
C PHE A 28 14.78 17.00 -7.19
N LYS A 29 15.51 16.36 -8.12
CA LYS A 29 16.47 17.08 -8.98
C LYS A 29 15.80 18.11 -9.87
N ARG A 30 14.66 17.79 -10.52
CA ARG A 30 13.92 18.74 -11.38
C ARG A 30 13.32 19.88 -10.58
N ALA A 31 12.86 19.59 -9.35
CA ALA A 31 12.28 20.56 -8.43
C ALA A 31 13.32 21.52 -7.81
N GLY A 32 14.62 21.30 -8.05
CA GLY A 32 15.68 22.08 -7.41
C GLY A 32 15.79 21.85 -5.90
N LEU A 33 15.44 20.65 -5.44
CA LEU A 33 15.47 20.22 -4.04
C LEU A 33 16.68 19.27 -3.86
N PRO A 34 17.85 19.75 -3.39
CA PRO A 34 19.06 18.96 -3.29
C PRO A 34 18.95 17.95 -2.15
N LEU A 35 18.97 16.65 -2.46
CA LEU A 35 18.99 15.56 -1.49
C LEU A 35 20.42 15.38 -0.94
N THR A 36 20.53 15.15 0.38
CA THR A 36 21.78 14.64 0.96
C THR A 36 22.09 13.26 0.38
N HIS A 37 23.33 12.83 0.54
CA HIS A 37 23.79 11.52 0.07
C HIS A 37 24.39 10.72 1.23
N THR A 38 24.20 9.41 1.18
CA THR A 38 24.81 8.48 2.14
C THR A 38 26.35 8.55 2.05
N GLN A 39 27.01 8.37 3.18
CA GLN A 39 28.46 8.26 3.24
C GLN A 39 28.91 6.90 2.69
N GLY A 40 30.05 6.84 1.98
CA GLY A 40 30.66 5.61 1.51
C GLY A 40 31.11 5.64 0.04
N PHE A 41 31.58 4.50 -0.47
CA PHE A 41 32.14 4.37 -1.82
C PHE A 41 31.11 4.58 -2.94
N ASN A 42 29.83 4.33 -2.69
CA ASN A 42 28.74 4.54 -3.63
C ASN A 42 27.68 5.42 -2.99
N PRO A 43 27.87 6.76 -2.93
CA PRO A 43 26.89 7.66 -2.35
C PRO A 43 25.53 7.53 -3.05
N ARG A 44 24.48 7.39 -2.28
CA ARG A 44 23.09 7.32 -2.78
C ARG A 44 22.28 8.46 -2.18
N PRO A 45 21.33 9.05 -2.93
CA PRO A 45 20.43 10.04 -2.37
C PRO A 45 19.73 9.50 -1.13
N SER A 46 19.65 10.32 -0.06
CA SER A 46 18.98 9.99 1.20
C SER A 46 17.46 10.08 1.02
N VAL A 47 16.90 9.07 0.39
CA VAL A 47 15.47 8.94 0.14
C VAL A 47 15.06 7.47 0.25
N SER A 48 13.95 7.20 0.95
CA SER A 48 13.43 5.85 1.11
C SER A 48 11.90 5.83 1.23
N ILE A 49 11.26 4.81 0.67
CA ILE A 49 9.83 4.58 0.81
C ILE A 49 9.61 3.52 1.88
N ALA A 50 8.79 3.87 2.89
CA ALA A 50 8.36 2.92 3.91
C ALA A 50 7.32 1.95 3.32
N LEU A 51 7.39 0.68 3.72
CA LEU A 51 6.41 -0.35 3.38
C LEU A 51 6.09 -0.41 1.86
N PRO A 52 7.02 -0.90 1.02
CA PRO A 52 6.85 -0.93 -0.43
C PRO A 52 5.51 -1.50 -0.86
N LEU A 53 4.84 -0.83 -1.81
CA LEU A 53 3.55 -1.22 -2.35
C LEU A 53 3.74 -2.26 -3.46
N SER A 54 2.89 -3.28 -3.49
CA SER A 54 2.87 -4.26 -4.58
C SER A 54 2.47 -3.60 -5.91
N LEU A 55 2.96 -4.16 -7.01
CA LEU A 55 2.59 -3.72 -8.36
C LEU A 55 1.07 -3.92 -8.57
N GLY A 56 0.40 -2.97 -9.21
CA GLY A 56 -1.04 -3.01 -9.44
C GLY A 56 -1.90 -2.59 -8.26
N VAL A 57 -1.29 -2.18 -7.13
CA VAL A 57 -2.01 -1.73 -5.94
C VAL A 57 -2.01 -0.21 -5.86
N GLU A 58 -3.18 0.38 -5.60
CA GLU A 58 -3.33 1.80 -5.28
C GLU A 58 -3.01 2.10 -3.82
N SER A 59 -2.64 3.34 -3.53
CA SER A 59 -2.47 3.81 -2.15
C SER A 59 -2.70 5.30 -2.04
N GLN A 60 -3.27 5.71 -0.90
CA GLN A 60 -3.44 7.12 -0.52
C GLN A 60 -2.56 7.52 0.67
N CYS A 61 -1.73 6.60 1.17
CA CYS A 61 -1.00 6.77 2.42
C CYS A 61 0.45 6.28 2.37
N GLU A 62 1.10 6.43 1.22
CA GLU A 62 2.52 6.08 1.09
C GLU A 62 3.41 7.10 1.79
N LEU A 63 4.49 6.63 2.38
CA LEU A 63 5.45 7.47 3.09
C LEU A 63 6.81 7.44 2.42
N LEU A 64 7.34 8.64 2.13
CA LEU A 64 8.68 8.85 1.60
C LEU A 64 9.50 9.64 2.63
N ASP A 65 10.51 9.01 3.21
CA ASP A 65 11.49 9.67 4.06
C ASP A 65 12.63 10.22 3.21
N PHE A 66 13.05 11.46 3.46
CA PHE A 66 14.13 12.11 2.73
C PHE A 66 14.86 13.16 3.58
N GLU A 67 16.02 13.57 3.10
CA GLU A 67 16.81 14.63 3.74
C GLU A 67 17.39 15.56 2.67
N LEU A 68 17.22 16.88 2.90
CA LEU A 68 17.76 17.92 2.02
C LEU A 68 19.07 18.46 2.54
N GLU A 69 19.93 18.94 1.63
CA GLU A 69 21.21 19.59 1.99
C GLU A 69 21.01 20.98 2.66
N THR A 70 19.79 21.54 2.53
CA THR A 70 19.44 22.85 3.08
C THR A 70 18.05 22.81 3.70
N ASP A 71 17.81 23.66 4.69
CA ASP A 71 16.56 23.88 5.39
C ASP A 71 15.81 25.14 4.91
N THR A 72 16.20 25.71 3.77
CA THR A 72 15.64 26.96 3.24
C THR A 72 14.24 26.84 2.66
N PHE A 73 13.77 25.61 2.40
CA PHE A 73 12.44 25.37 1.82
C PHE A 73 11.41 25.10 2.90
N SER A 74 10.23 25.73 2.81
CA SER A 74 9.08 25.36 3.63
C SER A 74 8.51 23.99 3.20
N ASN A 75 7.77 23.35 4.10
CA ASN A 75 7.10 22.08 3.77
C ASN A 75 6.11 22.23 2.60
N GLU A 76 5.41 23.34 2.52
CA GLU A 76 4.48 23.69 1.43
C GLU A 76 5.20 23.93 0.11
N ASP A 77 6.37 24.59 0.15
CA ASP A 77 7.20 24.81 -1.04
C ASP A 77 7.74 23.49 -1.58
N ILE A 78 8.23 22.61 -0.71
CA ILE A 78 8.69 21.25 -1.08
C ILE A 78 7.54 20.46 -1.74
N CYS A 79 6.36 20.46 -1.11
CA CYS A 79 5.17 19.78 -1.61
C CYS A 79 4.79 20.29 -3.02
N THR A 80 4.71 21.59 -3.19
CA THR A 80 4.35 22.25 -4.46
C THR A 80 5.35 21.92 -5.57
N ARG A 81 6.66 22.06 -5.29
CA ARG A 81 7.74 21.78 -6.25
C ARG A 81 7.78 20.32 -6.66
N LEU A 82 7.60 19.39 -5.72
CA LEU A 82 7.55 17.97 -6.03
C LEU A 82 6.36 17.64 -6.94
N ASN A 83 5.17 18.17 -6.63
CA ASN A 83 3.97 17.92 -7.45
C ASN A 83 4.07 18.49 -8.87
N GLN A 84 4.78 19.59 -9.07
CA GLN A 84 5.10 20.11 -10.42
C GLN A 84 6.07 19.21 -11.21
N ALA A 85 6.87 18.41 -10.51
CA ALA A 85 7.90 17.55 -11.10
C ALA A 85 7.48 16.06 -11.18
N LEU A 86 6.42 15.64 -10.51
CA LEU A 86 5.91 14.28 -10.50
C LEU A 86 5.05 13.99 -11.74
N VAL A 87 4.82 12.71 -12.01
CA VAL A 87 3.93 12.23 -13.07
C VAL A 87 2.50 12.10 -12.56
N GLU A 88 1.55 12.10 -13.47
CA GLU A 88 0.16 11.80 -13.16
C GLU A 88 0.02 10.48 -12.38
N GLY A 89 -0.86 10.47 -11.37
CA GLY A 89 -1.10 9.33 -10.49
C GLY A 89 -0.12 9.20 -9.31
N VAL A 90 0.95 10.02 -9.25
CA VAL A 90 1.80 10.16 -8.05
C VAL A 90 1.72 11.59 -7.56
N HIS A 91 1.18 11.79 -6.35
CA HIS A 91 0.94 13.11 -5.79
C HIS A 91 1.31 13.19 -4.31
N VAL A 92 2.12 14.17 -3.93
CA VAL A 92 2.49 14.46 -2.54
C VAL A 92 1.34 15.24 -1.89
N LEU A 93 0.79 14.67 -0.82
CA LEU A 93 -0.33 15.26 -0.07
C LEU A 93 0.14 16.24 0.99
N SER A 94 1.23 15.93 1.66
CA SER A 94 1.85 16.78 2.69
C SER A 94 3.31 16.43 2.90
N VAL A 95 4.08 17.38 3.43
CA VAL A 95 5.45 17.20 3.91
C VAL A 95 5.52 17.69 5.35
N TYR A 96 6.21 16.94 6.20
CA TYR A 96 6.36 17.27 7.62
C TYR A 96 7.71 16.80 8.17
N ALA A 97 8.14 17.43 9.26
CA ALA A 97 9.34 17.04 9.98
C ALA A 97 9.02 15.97 11.04
N GLY A 98 9.91 15.03 11.24
CA GLY A 98 9.75 13.95 12.22
C GLY A 98 8.92 12.79 11.67
N GLY A 99 8.07 12.23 12.51
CA GLY A 99 7.27 11.06 12.21
C GLY A 99 7.67 9.82 13.02
N GLY A 100 6.78 8.82 13.04
CA GLY A 100 6.99 7.55 13.72
C GLY A 100 8.18 6.78 13.15
N LYS A 101 8.90 6.05 14.01
CA LYS A 101 9.93 5.11 13.53
C LYS A 101 9.27 3.97 12.76
N ILE A 102 9.72 3.69 11.54
CA ILE A 102 9.13 2.66 10.65
C ILE A 102 8.97 1.29 11.34
N LYS A 103 9.84 0.96 12.29
CA LYS A 103 9.73 -0.28 13.07
C LYS A 103 8.46 -0.39 13.94
N ASN A 104 7.78 0.73 14.21
CA ASN A 104 6.55 0.77 14.99
C ASN A 104 5.29 0.60 14.10
N LEU A 105 5.44 0.58 12.80
CA LEU A 105 4.38 0.32 11.86
C LEU A 105 3.92 -1.14 12.03
N ALA A 106 2.62 -1.37 12.20
CA ALA A 106 2.09 -2.68 12.56
C ALA A 106 0.96 -3.15 11.65
N TYR A 107 0.04 -2.25 11.29
CA TYR A 107 -1.17 -2.61 10.55
C TYR A 107 -1.38 -1.68 9.36
N LEU A 108 -2.15 -2.17 8.39
CA LEU A 108 -2.70 -1.37 7.31
C LEU A 108 -4.18 -1.71 7.11
N ASP A 109 -4.96 -0.71 6.74
CA ASP A 109 -6.28 -0.90 6.18
C ASP A 109 -6.17 -1.01 4.66
N CYS A 110 -6.83 -2.00 4.11
CA CYS A 110 -6.92 -2.21 2.67
C CYS A 110 -8.37 -2.36 2.24
N ALA A 111 -8.64 -1.99 0.99
CA ALA A 111 -9.87 -2.32 0.28
C ALA A 111 -9.54 -3.20 -0.93
N VAL A 112 -10.37 -4.22 -1.13
CA VAL A 112 -10.31 -5.12 -2.29
C VAL A 112 -11.67 -5.04 -2.98
N LEU A 113 -11.68 -4.57 -4.22
CA LEU A 113 -12.91 -4.52 -5.03
C LEU A 113 -12.95 -5.75 -5.91
N LEU A 114 -13.96 -6.57 -5.71
CA LEU A 114 -14.28 -7.72 -6.52
C LEU A 114 -15.31 -7.29 -7.56
N GLU A 115 -14.96 -7.34 -8.85
CA GLU A 115 -15.79 -6.89 -9.95
C GLU A 115 -16.32 -8.10 -10.72
N TYR A 116 -17.61 -8.07 -11.03
CA TYR A 116 -18.36 -9.15 -11.67
C TYR A 116 -19.09 -8.62 -12.90
N ASP A 117 -18.77 -9.12 -14.07
CA ASP A 117 -19.41 -8.71 -15.33
C ASP A 117 -20.91 -9.06 -15.34
N ALA A 118 -21.26 -10.22 -14.79
CA ALA A 118 -22.63 -10.72 -14.68
C ALA A 118 -23.40 -10.21 -13.44
N GLY A 119 -22.78 -9.35 -12.63
CA GLY A 119 -23.31 -8.89 -11.34
C GLY A 119 -22.84 -9.71 -10.15
N VAL A 120 -22.88 -9.09 -8.96
CA VAL A 120 -22.45 -9.74 -7.70
C VAL A 120 -23.34 -10.96 -7.43
N PRO A 121 -22.76 -12.17 -7.24
CA PRO A 121 -23.54 -13.38 -6.95
C PRO A 121 -24.35 -13.22 -5.66
N GLN A 122 -25.50 -13.89 -5.60
CA GLN A 122 -26.37 -13.87 -4.43
C GLN A 122 -25.62 -14.39 -3.20
N ASN A 123 -25.79 -13.74 -2.05
CA ASN A 123 -25.16 -14.08 -0.76
C ASN A 123 -23.61 -14.12 -0.82
N ALA A 124 -22.98 -13.45 -1.80
CA ALA A 124 -21.52 -13.43 -1.92
C ALA A 124 -20.85 -12.80 -0.69
N ALA A 125 -21.41 -11.70 -0.18
CA ALA A 125 -20.89 -11.03 1.00
C ALA A 125 -20.88 -11.95 2.22
N GLU A 126 -22.00 -12.60 2.52
CA GLU A 126 -22.16 -13.51 3.66
C GLU A 126 -21.23 -14.73 3.56
N GLN A 127 -21.11 -15.30 2.36
CA GLN A 127 -20.23 -16.45 2.14
C GLN A 127 -18.75 -16.08 2.29
N ILE A 128 -18.34 -14.90 1.82
CA ILE A 128 -16.97 -14.41 1.98
C ILE A 128 -16.70 -14.06 3.45
N GLU A 129 -17.62 -13.42 4.16
CA GLU A 129 -17.47 -13.18 5.62
C GLU A 129 -17.37 -14.49 6.40
N ALA A 130 -18.18 -15.50 6.06
CA ALA A 130 -18.09 -16.83 6.63
C ALA A 130 -16.72 -17.50 6.36
N LEU A 131 -16.14 -17.32 5.17
CA LEU A 131 -14.80 -17.80 4.86
C LEU A 131 -13.74 -17.18 5.79
N PHE A 132 -13.73 -15.86 5.94
CA PHE A 132 -12.73 -15.15 6.76
C PHE A 132 -13.03 -15.20 8.26
N SER A 133 -14.15 -15.78 8.67
CA SER A 133 -14.48 -16.12 10.07
C SER A 133 -13.97 -17.50 10.50
N ARG A 134 -13.37 -18.30 9.61
CA ARG A 134 -12.77 -19.60 9.94
C ARG A 134 -11.52 -19.42 10.80
N GLU A 135 -11.08 -20.49 11.46
CA GLU A 135 -9.79 -20.51 12.18
C GLU A 135 -8.59 -20.65 11.24
N ASP A 136 -8.80 -21.27 10.09
CA ASP A 136 -7.77 -21.51 9.08
C ASP A 136 -8.27 -21.19 7.66
N VAL A 137 -7.52 -20.33 6.98
CA VAL A 137 -7.59 -20.08 5.55
C VAL A 137 -6.17 -20.02 5.03
N THR A 138 -5.70 -21.16 4.51
CA THR A 138 -4.34 -21.29 4.05
C THR A 138 -4.23 -21.04 2.55
N VAL A 139 -3.38 -20.11 2.15
CA VAL A 139 -3.12 -19.74 0.76
C VAL A 139 -1.64 -19.85 0.42
N GLU A 140 -1.36 -20.07 -0.84
CA GLU A 140 0.01 -20.09 -1.35
C GLU A 140 0.58 -18.66 -1.44
N LYS A 141 1.75 -18.47 -0.83
CA LYS A 141 2.55 -17.25 -0.94
C LYS A 141 3.84 -17.53 -1.70
N LYS A 142 4.03 -16.86 -2.82
CA LYS A 142 5.31 -16.89 -3.54
C LYS A 142 6.35 -16.08 -2.80
N GLY A 143 7.41 -16.73 -2.33
CA GLY A 143 8.53 -16.11 -1.65
C GLY A 143 9.86 -16.30 -2.41
N LYS A 144 10.93 -15.67 -1.93
CA LYS A 144 12.29 -15.80 -2.55
C LYS A 144 12.82 -17.23 -2.59
N LYS A 145 12.33 -18.12 -1.71
CA LYS A 145 12.77 -19.51 -1.57
C LYS A 145 11.77 -20.52 -2.14
N GLY A 146 10.75 -20.07 -2.86
CA GLY A 146 9.69 -20.93 -3.42
C GLY A 146 8.30 -20.54 -2.93
N VAL A 147 7.34 -21.45 -3.13
CA VAL A 147 5.96 -21.31 -2.68
C VAL A 147 5.89 -21.81 -1.23
N VAL A 148 5.23 -21.05 -0.36
CA VAL A 148 5.01 -21.41 1.05
C VAL A 148 3.51 -21.24 1.33
N GLU A 149 2.93 -22.21 2.00
CA GLU A 149 1.57 -22.12 2.52
C GLU A 149 1.54 -21.22 3.75
N GLN A 150 0.54 -20.34 3.83
CA GLN A 150 0.36 -19.40 4.93
C GLN A 150 -1.11 -19.31 5.34
N ASN A 151 -1.41 -19.66 6.59
CA ASN A 151 -2.72 -19.31 7.18
C ASN A 151 -2.78 -17.79 7.37
N ILE A 152 -3.74 -17.15 6.71
CA ILE A 152 -3.86 -15.68 6.71
C ILE A 152 -4.74 -15.12 7.84
N ILE A 153 -5.59 -15.95 8.46
CA ILE A 153 -6.55 -15.51 9.48
C ILE A 153 -5.89 -14.83 10.69
N PRO A 154 -4.80 -15.35 11.28
CA PRO A 154 -4.17 -14.72 12.45
C PRO A 154 -3.63 -13.30 12.17
N MET A 155 -3.49 -12.94 10.88
CA MET A 155 -2.98 -11.62 10.46
C MET A 155 -4.08 -10.63 10.09
N ILE A 156 -5.35 -11.03 10.18
CA ILE A 156 -6.51 -10.17 9.92
C ILE A 156 -7.07 -9.71 11.27
N ARG A 157 -7.16 -8.40 11.47
CA ARG A 157 -7.68 -7.78 12.70
C ARG A 157 -9.16 -7.40 12.57
N LYS A 158 -9.54 -6.93 11.39
CA LYS A 158 -10.92 -6.53 11.06
C LYS A 158 -11.19 -7.00 9.65
N PHE A 159 -12.41 -7.40 9.39
CA PHE A 159 -12.85 -7.80 8.06
C PHE A 159 -14.33 -7.49 7.89
N SER A 160 -14.71 -7.02 6.71
CA SER A 160 -16.10 -6.90 6.28
C SER A 160 -16.19 -7.04 4.75
N ALA A 161 -17.34 -7.50 4.28
CA ALA A 161 -17.66 -7.58 2.86
C ALA A 161 -18.99 -6.86 2.61
N THR A 162 -19.00 -5.87 1.73
CA THR A 162 -20.18 -5.01 1.49
C THR A 162 -20.39 -4.80 0.00
N PRO A 163 -21.59 -5.05 -0.55
CA PRO A 163 -21.93 -4.67 -1.92
C PRO A 163 -21.86 -3.14 -2.07
N VAL A 164 -21.14 -2.66 -3.10
CA VAL A 164 -21.03 -1.23 -3.44
C VAL A 164 -21.96 -0.86 -4.59
N SER A 165 -22.14 -1.79 -5.52
CA SER A 165 -23.05 -1.66 -6.66
C SER A 165 -23.53 -3.05 -7.07
N GLY A 166 -24.38 -3.12 -8.09
CA GLY A 166 -24.83 -4.41 -8.67
C GLY A 166 -23.69 -5.30 -9.20
N ASN A 167 -22.54 -4.72 -9.51
CA ASN A 167 -21.41 -5.42 -10.13
C ASN A 167 -20.14 -5.42 -9.25
N VAL A 168 -20.15 -4.77 -8.08
CA VAL A 168 -18.94 -4.62 -7.25
C VAL A 168 -19.23 -4.97 -5.81
N LEU A 169 -18.46 -5.92 -5.28
CA LEU A 169 -18.38 -6.24 -3.85
C LEU A 169 -17.05 -5.72 -3.30
N LYS A 170 -17.10 -4.97 -2.21
CA LYS A 170 -15.93 -4.42 -1.52
C LYS A 170 -15.61 -5.24 -0.29
N LEU A 171 -14.37 -5.71 -0.17
CA LEU A 171 -13.81 -6.23 1.07
C LEU A 171 -13.00 -5.11 1.72
N GLU A 172 -13.21 -4.90 3.01
CA GLU A 172 -12.40 -4.01 3.83
C GLU A 172 -11.74 -4.82 4.92
N ALA A 173 -10.43 -4.67 5.08
CA ALA A 173 -9.70 -5.41 6.09
C ALA A 173 -8.59 -4.57 6.72
N ARG A 174 -8.40 -4.74 8.04
CA ARG A 174 -7.18 -4.34 8.74
C ARG A 174 -6.28 -5.55 8.89
N VAL A 175 -5.09 -5.47 8.34
CA VAL A 175 -4.15 -6.60 8.32
C VAL A 175 -2.79 -6.21 8.88
N CYS A 176 -2.04 -7.20 9.39
CA CYS A 176 -0.65 -7.02 9.80
C CYS A 176 0.22 -6.67 8.58
N CYS A 177 1.06 -5.64 8.69
CA CYS A 177 1.91 -5.18 7.59
C CYS A 177 3.43 -5.37 7.82
N GLN A 178 3.83 -5.79 9.02
CA GLN A 178 5.20 -6.21 9.35
C GLN A 178 5.20 -7.64 9.92
N ASN A 179 6.10 -8.01 10.78
CA ASN A 179 6.28 -9.37 11.29
C ASN A 179 5.19 -9.80 12.31
N PRO A 180 4.21 -10.64 11.91
CA PRO A 180 4.00 -11.18 10.57
C PRO A 180 3.41 -10.15 9.59
N SER A 181 3.45 -10.43 8.27
CA SER A 181 2.86 -9.55 7.26
C SER A 181 1.94 -10.29 6.32
N LEU A 182 0.77 -9.72 6.06
CA LEU A 182 -0.19 -10.17 5.06
C LEU A 182 -0.19 -9.21 3.86
N ASN A 183 0.07 -9.74 2.67
CA ASN A 183 -0.17 -8.99 1.45
C ASN A 183 -1.68 -9.01 1.16
N PRO A 184 -2.36 -7.85 1.05
CA PRO A 184 -3.79 -7.79 0.76
C PRO A 184 -4.24 -8.58 -0.49
N MET A 185 -3.35 -8.80 -1.45
CA MET A 185 -3.65 -9.62 -2.63
C MET A 185 -4.02 -11.08 -2.26
N LEU A 186 -3.59 -11.57 -1.10
CA LEU A 186 -3.94 -12.92 -0.63
C LEU A 186 -5.41 -13.02 -0.20
N LEU A 187 -6.09 -11.91 0.09
CA LEU A 187 -7.53 -11.92 0.36
C LEU A 187 -8.32 -12.31 -0.89
N GLY A 188 -8.02 -11.70 -2.05
CA GLY A 188 -8.63 -12.08 -3.32
C GLY A 188 -8.23 -13.51 -3.75
N ALA A 189 -6.98 -13.91 -3.52
CA ALA A 189 -6.54 -15.28 -3.79
C ALA A 189 -7.31 -16.32 -2.95
N ALA A 190 -7.59 -16.02 -1.68
CA ALA A 190 -8.40 -16.87 -0.81
C ALA A 190 -9.84 -17.02 -1.34
N VAL A 191 -10.47 -15.92 -1.78
CA VAL A 191 -11.81 -15.99 -2.40
C VAL A 191 -11.78 -16.92 -3.61
N ASN A 192 -10.85 -16.74 -4.54
CA ASN A 192 -10.73 -17.57 -5.73
C ASN A 192 -10.48 -19.07 -5.41
N GLN A 193 -9.69 -19.34 -4.38
CA GLN A 193 -9.32 -20.70 -3.99
C GLN A 193 -10.45 -21.44 -3.26
N TYR A 194 -11.11 -20.78 -2.32
CA TYR A 194 -12.08 -21.41 -1.42
C TYR A 194 -13.54 -21.27 -1.86
N LEU A 195 -13.82 -20.27 -2.70
CA LEU A 195 -15.16 -19.95 -3.22
C LEU A 195 -15.10 -19.75 -4.74
N PRO A 196 -14.70 -20.76 -5.51
CA PRO A 196 -14.52 -20.62 -6.97
C PRO A 196 -15.79 -20.17 -7.71
N ASP A 197 -16.96 -20.50 -7.20
CA ASP A 197 -18.25 -20.05 -7.76
C ASP A 197 -18.51 -18.55 -7.53
N LEU A 198 -17.74 -17.91 -6.63
CA LEU A 198 -17.77 -16.48 -6.35
C LEU A 198 -16.50 -15.77 -6.87
N ALA A 199 -15.72 -16.43 -7.71
CA ALA A 199 -14.52 -15.81 -8.28
C ALA A 199 -14.92 -14.59 -9.13
N PRO A 200 -14.36 -13.40 -8.86
CA PRO A 200 -14.65 -12.20 -9.64
C PRO A 200 -13.90 -12.24 -10.98
N ASP A 201 -14.42 -11.50 -11.96
CA ASP A 201 -13.77 -11.32 -13.26
C ASP A 201 -12.54 -10.45 -13.16
N PHE A 202 -12.57 -9.44 -12.24
CA PHE A 202 -11.42 -8.57 -11.97
C PHE A 202 -11.33 -8.19 -10.49
N ILE A 203 -10.09 -7.95 -10.01
CA ILE A 203 -9.86 -7.54 -8.62
C ILE A 203 -8.98 -6.29 -8.60
N ARG A 204 -9.43 -5.25 -7.91
CA ARG A 204 -8.61 -4.07 -7.60
C ARG A 204 -8.24 -4.04 -6.13
N TYR A 205 -7.03 -3.62 -5.85
CA TYR A 205 -6.47 -3.55 -4.50
C TYR A 205 -6.05 -2.13 -4.17
N SER A 206 -6.35 -1.68 -2.97
CA SER A 206 -5.88 -0.39 -2.47
C SER A 206 -5.45 -0.47 -1.01
N ARG A 207 -4.38 0.26 -0.66
CA ARG A 207 -3.99 0.58 0.70
C ARG A 207 -4.67 1.88 1.09
N VAL A 208 -5.48 1.84 2.15
CA VAL A 208 -6.32 2.97 2.56
C VAL A 208 -5.62 3.79 3.64
N GLU A 209 -5.07 3.12 4.67
CA GLU A 209 -4.40 3.77 5.79
C GLU A 209 -3.39 2.81 6.45
N ILE A 210 -2.44 3.38 7.21
CA ILE A 210 -1.43 2.63 7.95
C ILE A 210 -1.42 3.03 9.43
N TYR A 211 -1.12 2.07 10.30
CA TYR A 211 -1.25 2.23 11.76
C TYR A 211 -0.04 1.68 12.50
N ASP A 212 0.23 2.26 13.66
CA ASP A 212 1.21 1.76 14.60
C ASP A 212 0.66 0.59 15.45
N THR A 213 1.48 0.13 16.40
CA THR A 213 1.12 -0.95 17.34
C THR A 213 -0.04 -0.61 18.28
N ASN A 214 -0.36 0.67 18.46
CA ASN A 214 -1.50 1.15 19.26
C ASN A 214 -2.75 1.40 18.41
N GLU A 215 -2.73 0.99 17.14
CA GLU A 215 -3.77 1.28 16.14
C GLU A 215 -4.04 2.78 15.94
N THR A 216 -3.03 3.63 16.21
CA THR A 216 -3.05 5.06 15.87
C THR A 216 -2.54 5.24 14.44
N ILE A 217 -3.12 6.19 13.69
CA ILE A 217 -2.66 6.50 12.33
C ILE A 217 -1.16 6.80 12.36
N PHE A 218 -0.42 6.06 11.56
CA PHE A 218 1.02 6.19 11.48
C PHE A 218 1.42 7.30 10.50
N ARG A 219 2.20 8.25 11.02
CA ARG A 219 2.75 9.37 10.24
C ARG A 219 4.24 9.56 10.57
#